data_d7be59f5e34c5b899c87b93f3149cc8d
#
_entry.id   d7be59f5e34c5b899c87b93f3149cc8d
#
_cell.length_a   1.000
_cell.length_b   1.000
_cell.length_c   1.000
_cell.angle_alpha   90.00
_cell.angle_beta   90.00
_cell.angle_gamma   90.00
#
_symmetry.space_group_name_H-M   'P 1'
#
loop_
_entity.id
_entity.type
_entity.pdbx_description
1 polymer ?
#
loop_
_entity_poly.entity_id
_entity_poly.type
_entity_poly.pdbx_seq_one_letter_code
_entity_poly.pdbx_strand_id
1 'polypeptide(L)'
;TPVKPIDLKLQATERFYHSNSDVSAGYIPAALKAGANLINVHHKKDIYPFINYPYYDESVADLKRFISEAHSKNLGVRLYYTTRELTVKIPELWALRSLGGEVIHVGPGKGTRTLIHRNGPNEWLNKNLATHFIPAWYNAFEEGKYAGDMDISVITTPDSRWNNYYLAGLNWMVKNLGVDGIYIDDSALDRKTLQRARRILDADGKRRLIDIHSWNHMNQWAGYANSLHLYTELLPYIDRTWIGEGFKADNSVDFWLVEMSGIPFGLLSETLDARNPFRGMVFGMLPRLPWSGNPVPLWQLWDSFGMDKATMHGYWDENNPVKTDNANLLATVYTNENKALLVIANWTDLPQKAKISIDEKALGFHPATISLPEIRDIQWGSRLNNLEQCEIMGRSGMIILLEK
;
A
#
# COMPACT_ATOMS: atom_id res chain seq x y z
N THR A 1 -14.55 14.08 11.43
CA THR A 1 -14.52 14.38 9.99
C THR A 1 -13.15 14.06 9.48
N PRO A 2 -13.01 13.27 8.40
CA PRO A 2 -11.72 12.95 7.82
C PRO A 2 -10.97 14.21 7.36
N VAL A 3 -9.64 14.13 7.30
CA VAL A 3 -8.76 15.21 6.81
C VAL A 3 -9.07 15.55 5.34
N LYS A 4 -9.44 14.53 4.58
CA LYS A 4 -9.96 14.63 3.19
C LYS A 4 -11.05 13.59 2.98
N PRO A 5 -11.91 13.73 1.94
CA PRO A 5 -12.91 12.72 1.60
C PRO A 5 -12.26 11.38 1.26
N ILE A 6 -12.93 10.28 1.62
CA ILE A 6 -12.56 8.94 1.19
C ILE A 6 -12.83 8.81 -0.32
N ASP A 7 -11.85 8.32 -1.06
CA ASP A 7 -11.96 8.06 -2.50
C ASP A 7 -12.19 6.56 -2.76
N LEU A 8 -13.43 6.12 -2.58
CA LEU A 8 -13.82 4.72 -2.81
C LEU A 8 -13.68 4.33 -4.28
N LYS A 9 -13.88 5.29 -5.20
CA LYS A 9 -13.68 5.05 -6.63
C LYS A 9 -12.23 4.68 -6.92
N LEU A 10 -11.28 5.42 -6.37
CA LEU A 10 -9.85 5.11 -6.49
C LEU A 10 -9.56 3.70 -5.97
N GLN A 11 -10.09 3.36 -4.78
CA GLN A 11 -9.91 2.03 -4.17
C GLN A 11 -10.48 0.91 -5.04
N ALA A 12 -11.62 1.13 -5.65
CA ALA A 12 -12.30 0.12 -6.48
C ALA A 12 -11.66 -0.08 -7.85
N THR A 13 -11.09 0.99 -8.43
CA THR A 13 -10.60 0.97 -9.82
C THR A 13 -9.11 0.72 -9.95
N GLU A 14 -8.31 0.99 -8.93
CA GLU A 14 -6.88 0.72 -8.97
C GLU A 14 -6.55 -0.64 -8.36
N ARG A 15 -6.04 -1.54 -9.19
CA ARG A 15 -5.79 -2.94 -8.87
C ARG A 15 -4.34 -3.28 -9.07
N PHE A 16 -3.64 -3.48 -7.97
CA PHE A 16 -2.21 -3.69 -7.97
C PHE A 16 -1.83 -5.14 -8.23
N TYR A 17 -0.82 -5.31 -9.08
CA TYR A 17 0.04 -6.46 -9.06
C TYR A 17 1.37 -6.07 -8.41
N HIS A 18 1.59 -6.54 -7.20
CA HIS A 18 2.76 -6.23 -6.39
C HIS A 18 3.38 -7.52 -5.84
N SER A 19 4.39 -8.03 -6.48
CA SER A 19 5.11 -9.24 -6.07
C SER A 19 6.49 -8.87 -5.53
N ASN A 20 6.96 -9.62 -4.57
CA ASN A 20 8.36 -9.60 -4.13
C ASN A 20 9.27 -10.49 -4.98
N SER A 21 8.71 -11.22 -5.93
CA SER A 21 9.48 -11.99 -6.91
C SER A 21 10.01 -11.09 -8.03
N ASP A 22 11.00 -11.59 -8.77
CA ASP A 22 11.64 -10.82 -9.82
C ASP A 22 10.66 -10.28 -10.88
N VAL A 23 10.91 -9.08 -11.36
CA VAL A 23 10.22 -8.49 -12.50
C VAL A 23 10.77 -9.13 -13.76
N SER A 24 10.34 -10.35 -14.02
CA SER A 24 10.71 -11.14 -15.20
C SER A 24 9.78 -10.85 -16.37
N ALA A 25 10.07 -11.44 -17.52
CA ALA A 25 9.21 -11.40 -18.71
C ALA A 25 7.77 -11.89 -18.45
N GLY A 26 7.54 -12.70 -17.41
CA GLY A 26 6.20 -13.16 -17.00
C GLY A 26 5.40 -12.20 -16.14
N TYR A 27 5.99 -11.10 -15.66
CA TYR A 27 5.35 -10.21 -14.69
C TYR A 27 4.15 -9.45 -15.28
N ILE A 28 4.32 -8.83 -16.46
CA ILE A 28 3.25 -8.13 -17.17
C ILE A 28 2.11 -9.09 -17.56
N PRO A 29 2.37 -10.25 -18.19
CA PRO A 29 1.32 -11.24 -18.44
C PRO A 29 0.58 -11.72 -17.19
N ALA A 30 1.28 -11.91 -16.07
CA ALA A 30 0.66 -12.33 -14.81
C ALA A 30 -0.28 -11.24 -14.25
N ALA A 31 0.13 -9.98 -14.28
CA ALA A 31 -0.69 -8.84 -13.88
C ALA A 31 -1.97 -8.74 -14.72
N LEU A 32 -1.86 -8.83 -16.04
CA LEU A 32 -3.00 -8.80 -16.96
C LEU A 32 -3.96 -9.98 -16.72
N LYS A 33 -3.43 -11.19 -16.58
CA LYS A 33 -4.22 -12.41 -16.32
C LYS A 33 -5.02 -12.28 -15.02
N ALA A 34 -4.48 -11.61 -14.03
CA ALA A 34 -5.13 -11.37 -12.75
C ALA A 34 -6.17 -10.24 -12.80
N GLY A 35 -6.25 -9.46 -13.88
CA GLY A 35 -7.13 -8.29 -13.98
C GLY A 35 -6.59 -7.06 -13.25
N ALA A 36 -5.29 -7.02 -12.95
CA ALA A 36 -4.65 -5.82 -12.44
C ALA A 36 -4.47 -4.77 -13.55
N ASN A 37 -4.48 -3.50 -13.18
CA ASN A 37 -4.23 -2.38 -14.09
C ASN A 37 -3.03 -1.53 -13.66
N LEU A 38 -2.40 -1.89 -12.55
CA LEU A 38 -1.21 -1.26 -12.02
C LEU A 38 -0.19 -2.31 -11.58
N ILE A 39 1.07 -2.04 -11.88
CA ILE A 39 2.20 -2.81 -11.39
C ILE A 39 2.98 -1.94 -10.41
N ASN A 40 3.28 -2.48 -9.23
CA ASN A 40 4.25 -1.88 -8.34
C ASN A 40 5.58 -2.65 -8.48
N VAL A 41 6.61 -1.96 -8.96
CA VAL A 41 7.96 -2.52 -9.10
C VAL A 41 8.68 -2.31 -7.78
N HIS A 42 8.84 -3.38 -7.03
CA HIS A 42 9.68 -3.42 -5.84
C HIS A 42 11.16 -3.66 -6.24
N HIS A 43 12.09 -3.78 -5.31
CA HIS A 43 13.49 -4.07 -5.63
C HIS A 43 13.65 -5.45 -6.27
N LYS A 44 14.38 -5.55 -7.38
CA LYS A 44 14.43 -6.76 -8.23
C LYS A 44 15.78 -7.01 -8.86
N LYS A 45 16.03 -8.28 -9.19
CA LYS A 45 17.29 -8.75 -9.81
C LYS A 45 17.56 -8.13 -11.18
N ASP A 46 16.53 -7.91 -12.00
CA ASP A 46 16.66 -7.54 -13.39
C ASP A 46 16.35 -6.06 -13.69
N ILE A 47 15.63 -5.41 -12.77
CA ILE A 47 15.33 -3.98 -12.83
C ILE A 47 15.69 -3.38 -11.47
N TYR A 48 16.49 -2.36 -11.49
CA TYR A 48 16.94 -1.68 -10.28
C TYR A 48 15.99 -0.52 -9.95
N PRO A 49 14.96 -0.70 -9.11
CA PRO A 49 13.94 0.31 -8.87
C PRO A 49 14.28 1.29 -7.75
N PHE A 50 15.49 1.23 -7.22
CA PHE A 50 15.91 2.11 -6.13
C PHE A 50 16.23 3.52 -6.61
N ILE A 51 16.55 4.42 -5.69
CA ILE A 51 16.90 5.81 -5.95
C ILE A 51 18.29 5.91 -6.56
N ASN A 52 18.49 5.22 -7.67
CA ASN A 52 19.72 5.26 -8.45
C ASN A 52 19.57 6.19 -9.65
N TYR A 53 18.33 6.55 -9.96
CA TYR A 53 18.01 7.34 -11.14
C TYR A 53 18.24 8.81 -10.90
N PRO A 54 18.74 9.52 -11.90
CA PRO A 54 19.05 9.06 -13.27
C PRO A 54 20.47 8.50 -13.46
N TYR A 55 21.19 8.17 -12.44
CA TYR A 55 22.65 8.03 -12.42
C TYR A 55 23.16 6.60 -12.70
N TYR A 56 22.24 5.65 -12.87
CA TYR A 56 22.59 4.26 -13.16
C TYR A 56 22.06 3.81 -14.53
N ASP A 57 22.81 4.11 -15.59
CA ASP A 57 22.39 3.99 -16.99
C ASP A 57 21.85 2.61 -17.39
N GLU A 58 22.48 1.54 -16.93
CA GLU A 58 22.07 0.18 -17.29
C GLU A 58 20.66 -0.15 -16.79
N SER A 59 20.36 0.23 -15.56
CA SER A 59 19.04 -0.01 -14.96
C SER A 59 17.96 0.90 -15.57
N VAL A 60 18.33 2.12 -15.97
CA VAL A 60 17.44 3.06 -16.63
C VAL A 60 16.89 2.51 -17.94
N ALA A 61 17.75 1.94 -18.79
CA ALA A 61 17.32 1.38 -20.06
C ALA A 61 16.34 0.23 -19.91
N ASP A 62 16.60 -0.67 -18.96
CA ASP A 62 15.72 -1.82 -18.66
C ASP A 62 14.38 -1.36 -18.08
N LEU A 63 14.39 -0.43 -17.13
CA LEU A 63 13.18 0.11 -16.53
C LEU A 63 12.33 0.86 -17.55
N LYS A 64 12.95 1.66 -18.41
CA LYS A 64 12.24 2.38 -19.48
C LYS A 64 11.55 1.42 -20.45
N ARG A 65 12.22 0.34 -20.82
CA ARG A 65 11.66 -0.72 -21.66
C ARG A 65 10.48 -1.39 -20.99
N PHE A 66 10.60 -1.76 -19.72
CA PHE A 66 9.54 -2.37 -18.93
C PHE A 66 8.31 -1.45 -18.83
N ILE A 67 8.50 -0.18 -18.48
CA ILE A 67 7.39 0.79 -18.37
C ILE A 67 6.70 0.96 -19.73
N SER A 68 7.48 1.11 -20.82
CA SER A 68 6.93 1.25 -22.17
C SER A 68 6.11 0.02 -22.58
N GLU A 69 6.57 -1.19 -22.24
CA GLU A 69 5.82 -2.43 -22.51
C GLU A 69 4.53 -2.48 -21.67
N ALA A 70 4.57 -2.15 -20.40
CA ALA A 70 3.38 -2.10 -19.55
C ALA A 70 2.34 -1.11 -20.08
N HIS A 71 2.77 0.11 -20.43
CA HIS A 71 1.91 1.13 -20.99
C HIS A 71 1.26 0.71 -22.32
N SER A 72 2.00 -0.01 -23.18
CA SER A 72 1.44 -0.55 -24.44
C SER A 72 0.27 -1.50 -24.23
N LYS A 73 0.11 -2.01 -23.00
CA LYS A 73 -0.95 -2.93 -22.57
C LYS A 73 -1.92 -2.30 -21.56
N ASN A 74 -1.92 -0.98 -21.47
CA ASN A 74 -2.74 -0.20 -20.52
C ASN A 74 -2.51 -0.54 -19.04
N LEU A 75 -1.30 -0.95 -18.69
CA LEU A 75 -0.88 -1.13 -17.30
C LEU A 75 -0.07 0.09 -16.84
N GLY A 76 -0.49 0.72 -15.76
CA GLY A 76 0.32 1.72 -15.07
C GLY A 76 1.47 1.07 -14.30
N VAL A 77 2.55 1.84 -14.07
CA VAL A 77 3.72 1.38 -13.33
C VAL A 77 4.06 2.37 -12.23
N ARG A 78 4.05 1.89 -10.99
CA ARG A 78 4.59 2.59 -9.83
C ARG A 78 5.91 1.97 -9.43
N LEU A 79 6.78 2.80 -8.89
CA LEU A 79 8.07 2.35 -8.39
C LEU A 79 8.13 2.40 -6.88
N TYR A 80 8.76 1.42 -6.29
CA TYR A 80 9.31 1.49 -4.95
C TYR A 80 10.37 2.59 -4.95
N TYR A 81 10.06 3.71 -4.32
CA TYR A 81 10.92 4.89 -4.34
C TYR A 81 10.89 5.59 -2.98
N THR A 82 11.61 5.01 -2.06
CA THR A 82 11.69 5.54 -0.70
C THR A 82 12.86 6.53 -0.56
N THR A 83 12.74 7.45 0.36
CA THR A 83 13.67 8.60 0.46
C THR A 83 15.10 8.20 0.76
N ARG A 84 15.30 7.11 1.44
CA ARG A 84 16.58 6.77 2.07
C ARG A 84 17.27 5.54 1.51
N GLU A 85 16.74 4.92 0.46
CA GLU A 85 17.28 3.70 -0.10
C GLU A 85 17.93 3.92 -1.46
N LEU A 86 19.14 3.38 -1.62
CA LEU A 86 19.90 3.47 -2.85
C LEU A 86 21.03 2.43 -2.88
N THR A 87 21.64 2.28 -4.05
CA THR A 87 22.79 1.39 -4.20
C THR A 87 24.10 2.02 -3.73
N VAL A 88 24.99 1.22 -3.18
CA VAL A 88 26.36 1.65 -2.84
C VAL A 88 27.23 1.92 -4.07
N LYS A 89 26.77 1.55 -5.25
CA LYS A 89 27.53 1.66 -6.52
C LYS A 89 27.57 3.07 -7.07
N ILE A 90 26.60 3.91 -6.73
CA ILE A 90 26.52 5.27 -7.27
C ILE A 90 27.49 6.22 -6.55
N PRO A 91 28.21 7.06 -7.30
CA PRO A 91 29.14 8.03 -6.71
C PRO A 91 28.47 9.05 -5.79
N GLU A 92 27.21 9.40 -6.06
CA GLU A 92 26.43 10.41 -5.34
C GLU A 92 26.23 10.05 -3.87
N LEU A 93 26.03 8.77 -3.55
CA LEU A 93 26.00 8.32 -2.17
C LEU A 93 27.27 8.73 -1.41
N TRP A 94 28.41 8.49 -2.01
CA TRP A 94 29.71 8.73 -1.37
C TRP A 94 30.06 10.21 -1.33
N ALA A 95 29.67 10.96 -2.36
CA ALA A 95 29.76 12.42 -2.38
C ALA A 95 28.94 13.03 -1.24
N LEU A 96 27.69 12.59 -1.05
CA LEU A 96 26.84 13.05 0.05
C LEU A 96 27.35 12.58 1.41
N ARG A 97 27.86 11.35 1.50
CA ARG A 97 28.47 10.82 2.72
C ARG A 97 29.70 11.61 3.14
N SER A 98 30.50 12.13 2.20
CA SER A 98 31.69 12.96 2.49
C SER A 98 31.37 14.27 3.18
N LEU A 99 30.10 14.72 3.13
CA LEU A 99 29.62 15.90 3.87
C LEU A 99 29.36 15.62 5.36
N GLY A 100 29.63 14.40 5.80
CA GLY A 100 29.52 14.00 7.19
C GLY A 100 28.08 13.91 7.69
N GLY A 101 27.91 14.01 8.99
CA GLY A 101 26.61 13.87 9.66
C GLY A 101 25.57 14.95 9.32
N GLU A 102 25.93 15.97 8.58
CA GLU A 102 24.97 16.97 8.09
C GLU A 102 23.93 16.36 7.13
N VAL A 103 24.34 15.40 6.31
CA VAL A 103 23.49 14.81 5.27
C VAL A 103 23.13 13.37 5.57
N ILE A 104 24.09 12.56 5.96
CA ILE A 104 23.91 11.13 6.24
C ILE A 104 24.48 10.83 7.62
N HIS A 105 23.61 10.40 8.53
CA HIS A 105 24.01 9.99 9.88
C HIS A 105 24.45 8.53 9.90
N VAL A 106 25.33 8.20 10.86
CA VAL A 106 25.66 6.81 11.19
C VAL A 106 24.42 6.19 11.84
N GLY A 107 24.01 5.03 11.35
CA GLY A 107 22.89 4.29 11.91
C GLY A 107 23.20 3.73 13.31
N PRO A 108 22.17 3.47 14.12
CA PRO A 108 22.34 2.80 15.42
C PRO A 108 22.76 1.33 15.26
N GLY A 109 22.93 0.87 14.04
CA GLY A 109 23.06 -0.50 13.58
C GLY A 109 23.74 -1.46 14.54
N LYS A 110 23.17 -2.64 14.69
CA LYS A 110 23.84 -3.72 15.41
C LYS A 110 24.96 -4.29 14.54
N GLY A 111 26.17 -3.96 14.90
CA GLY A 111 27.47 -4.61 14.69
C GLY A 111 27.83 -5.33 13.36
N THR A 112 26.90 -5.84 12.63
CA THR A 112 27.13 -6.65 11.43
C THR A 112 26.78 -5.94 10.12
N ARG A 113 26.27 -4.71 10.19
CA ARG A 113 25.84 -3.95 9.03
C ARG A 113 26.91 -2.99 8.51
N THR A 114 28.14 -3.45 8.51
CA THR A 114 29.22 -2.75 7.80
C THR A 114 29.12 -3.04 6.33
N LEU A 115 29.41 -2.03 5.51
CA LEU A 115 29.49 -2.19 4.07
C LEU A 115 30.64 -3.12 3.68
N ILE A 116 30.40 -4.42 3.71
CA ILE A 116 31.32 -5.44 3.19
C ILE A 116 30.67 -5.97 1.92
N HIS A 117 30.98 -5.36 0.81
CA HIS A 117 30.45 -5.83 -0.46
C HIS A 117 31.53 -5.93 -1.52
N ARG A 118 31.52 -7.03 -2.31
CA ARG A 118 32.54 -7.32 -3.33
C ARG A 118 32.67 -6.22 -4.38
N ASN A 119 31.54 -5.64 -4.77
CA ASN A 119 31.45 -4.56 -5.74
C ASN A 119 31.14 -3.21 -5.08
N GLY A 120 31.34 -3.14 -3.78
CA GLY A 120 31.20 -1.92 -3.00
C GLY A 120 32.13 -0.82 -3.47
N PRO A 121 32.27 0.26 -2.72
CA PRO A 121 33.11 1.38 -3.11
C PRO A 121 34.53 0.91 -3.38
N ASN A 122 35.24 1.64 -4.25
CA ASN A 122 36.64 1.38 -4.52
C ASN A 122 37.47 1.41 -3.21
N GLU A 123 38.70 0.95 -3.29
CA GLU A 123 39.57 0.82 -2.11
C GLU A 123 39.72 2.14 -1.34
N TRP A 124 39.82 3.25 -2.04
CA TRP A 124 39.93 4.58 -1.43
C TRP A 124 38.65 4.93 -0.63
N LEU A 125 37.45 4.71 -1.20
CA LEU A 125 36.18 4.97 -0.55
C LEU A 125 35.99 4.07 0.68
N ASN A 126 36.33 2.80 0.58
CA ASN A 126 36.31 1.87 1.70
C ASN A 126 37.18 2.37 2.85
N LYS A 127 38.41 2.75 2.55
CA LYS A 127 39.37 3.21 3.55
C LYS A 127 38.98 4.54 4.19
N ASN A 128 38.42 5.47 3.42
CA ASN A 128 38.24 6.85 3.86
C ASN A 128 36.81 7.23 4.24
N LEU A 129 35.80 6.60 3.67
CA LEU A 129 34.41 6.96 3.88
C LEU A 129 33.52 5.82 4.41
N ALA A 130 33.84 4.57 4.07
CA ALA A 130 32.98 3.44 4.44
C ALA A 130 33.33 2.83 5.80
N THR A 131 34.57 2.97 6.29
CA THR A 131 35.05 2.32 7.52
C THR A 131 34.23 2.62 8.77
N HIS A 132 33.58 3.78 8.82
CA HIS A 132 32.73 4.23 9.93
C HIS A 132 31.28 4.43 9.53
N PHE A 133 30.90 3.94 8.35
CA PHE A 133 29.54 4.09 7.85
C PHE A 133 28.72 2.83 8.18
N ILE A 134 27.69 2.99 8.98
CA ILE A 134 26.74 1.93 9.32
C ILE A 134 25.39 2.36 8.72
N PRO A 135 24.86 1.66 7.70
CA PRO A 135 23.54 1.93 7.19
C PRO A 135 22.45 1.52 8.19
N ALA A 136 21.23 2.03 8.01
CA ALA A 136 20.09 1.58 8.80
C ALA A 136 19.79 0.09 8.52
N TRP A 137 19.82 -0.30 7.25
CA TRP A 137 19.80 -1.69 6.80
C TRP A 137 20.47 -1.81 5.42
N TYR A 138 20.68 -3.03 4.98
CA TYR A 138 21.20 -3.31 3.63
C TYR A 138 20.59 -4.58 3.07
N ASN A 139 20.58 -4.66 1.74
CA ASN A 139 20.21 -5.85 0.98
C ASN A 139 21.26 -6.11 -0.10
N ALA A 140 21.89 -7.27 -0.07
CA ALA A 140 22.87 -7.69 -1.06
C ALA A 140 22.18 -8.50 -2.17
N PHE A 141 22.54 -8.22 -3.42
CA PHE A 141 22.10 -9.02 -4.56
C PHE A 141 23.11 -10.16 -4.78
N GLU A 142 22.66 -11.36 -4.50
CA GLU A 142 23.53 -12.54 -4.63
C GLU A 142 23.45 -13.14 -6.04
N GLU A 143 22.37 -12.85 -6.77
CA GLU A 143 22.06 -13.44 -8.07
C GLU A 143 21.59 -12.39 -9.08
N GLY A 144 21.45 -12.80 -10.36
CA GLY A 144 20.93 -11.98 -11.44
C GLY A 144 21.94 -10.99 -12.03
N LYS A 145 21.44 -10.08 -12.85
CA LYS A 145 22.24 -9.07 -13.57
C LYS A 145 23.03 -8.16 -12.63
N TYR A 146 22.49 -7.90 -11.47
CA TYR A 146 23.09 -7.01 -10.47
C TYR A 146 23.77 -7.77 -9.31
N ALA A 147 24.06 -9.06 -9.53
CA ALA A 147 24.79 -9.85 -8.54
C ALA A 147 26.09 -9.17 -8.12
N GLY A 148 26.31 -9.07 -6.83
CA GLY A 148 27.44 -8.34 -6.28
C GLY A 148 27.18 -6.87 -5.96
N ASP A 149 26.02 -6.31 -6.29
CA ASP A 149 25.60 -4.99 -5.84
C ASP A 149 24.92 -5.06 -4.46
N MET A 150 24.81 -3.93 -3.82
CA MET A 150 24.15 -3.79 -2.52
C MET A 150 23.33 -2.51 -2.48
N ASP A 151 22.10 -2.65 -2.02
CA ASP A 151 21.30 -1.51 -1.62
C ASP A 151 21.39 -1.28 -0.12
N ILE A 152 21.32 -0.03 0.25
CA ILE A 152 21.35 0.38 1.65
C ILE A 152 20.24 1.38 1.95
N SER A 153 19.89 1.45 3.22
CA SER A 153 19.09 2.53 3.75
C SER A 153 19.98 3.47 4.55
N VAL A 154 19.90 4.76 4.23
CA VAL A 154 20.65 5.80 4.96
C VAL A 154 19.74 6.48 6.00
N ILE A 155 20.34 7.01 7.06
CA ILE A 155 19.63 7.87 8.02
C ILE A 155 19.89 9.30 7.65
N THR A 156 18.80 10.03 7.45
CA THR A 156 18.82 11.46 7.12
C THR A 156 17.99 12.23 8.14
N THR A 157 18.10 13.55 8.11
CA THR A 157 17.24 14.46 8.89
C THR A 157 16.20 15.12 7.98
N PRO A 158 15.08 15.62 8.54
CA PRO A 158 14.22 16.56 7.84
C PRO A 158 15.03 17.75 7.27
N ASP A 159 14.60 18.27 6.13
CA ASP A 159 15.29 19.36 5.42
C ASP A 159 16.72 19.05 4.94
N SER A 160 17.13 17.80 4.96
CA SER A 160 18.45 17.37 4.45
C SER A 160 18.62 17.66 2.95
N ARG A 161 19.83 17.97 2.53
CA ARG A 161 20.20 18.03 1.09
C ARG A 161 19.99 16.70 0.37
N TRP A 162 19.96 15.60 1.09
CA TRP A 162 19.55 14.31 0.59
C TRP A 162 18.16 14.34 -0.05
N ASN A 163 17.21 15.07 0.57
CA ASN A 163 15.86 15.21 0.01
C ASN A 163 15.85 15.93 -1.35
N ASN A 164 16.80 16.83 -1.60
CA ASN A 164 16.96 17.44 -2.93
C ASN A 164 17.41 16.42 -3.97
N TYR A 165 18.31 15.52 -3.62
CA TYR A 165 18.73 14.42 -4.47
C TYR A 165 17.53 13.50 -4.82
N TYR A 166 16.78 13.08 -3.82
CA TYR A 166 15.56 12.29 -3.98
C TYR A 166 14.58 12.97 -4.95
N LEU A 167 14.28 14.23 -4.72
CA LEU A 167 13.33 14.99 -5.55
C LEU A 167 13.83 15.23 -6.97
N ALA A 168 15.13 15.43 -7.15
CA ALA A 168 15.73 15.55 -8.48
C ALA A 168 15.57 14.25 -9.29
N GLY A 169 15.83 13.11 -8.66
CA GLY A 169 15.61 11.78 -9.25
C GLY A 169 14.15 11.55 -9.61
N LEU A 170 13.21 11.86 -8.68
CA LEU A 170 11.78 11.74 -8.92
C LEU A 170 11.34 12.57 -10.13
N ASN A 171 11.75 13.83 -10.20
CA ASN A 171 11.42 14.70 -11.34
C ASN A 171 11.95 14.15 -12.66
N TRP A 172 13.16 13.61 -12.63
CA TRP A 172 13.75 13.00 -13.81
C TRP A 172 12.97 11.76 -14.26
N MET A 173 12.58 10.89 -13.32
CA MET A 173 11.81 9.68 -13.64
C MET A 173 10.41 10.00 -14.21
N VAL A 174 9.71 10.97 -13.64
CA VAL A 174 8.42 11.43 -14.17
C VAL A 174 8.57 11.90 -15.63
N LYS A 175 9.61 12.69 -15.92
CA LYS A 175 9.82 13.27 -17.26
C LYS A 175 10.36 12.30 -18.30
N ASN A 176 11.21 11.36 -17.90
CA ASN A 176 11.96 10.52 -18.83
C ASN A 176 11.50 9.07 -18.90
N LEU A 177 10.89 8.55 -17.84
CA LEU A 177 10.38 7.19 -17.77
C LEU A 177 8.85 7.12 -17.81
N GLY A 178 8.16 8.20 -17.46
CA GLY A 178 6.70 8.23 -17.47
C GLY A 178 6.08 7.40 -16.37
N VAL A 179 6.70 7.33 -15.19
CA VAL A 179 6.15 6.58 -14.03
C VAL A 179 4.78 7.11 -13.63
N ASP A 180 3.89 6.22 -13.18
CA ASP A 180 2.50 6.55 -12.84
C ASP A 180 2.29 6.77 -11.33
N GLY A 181 3.34 6.79 -10.56
CA GLY A 181 3.33 7.05 -9.13
C GLY A 181 4.51 6.38 -8.43
N ILE A 182 4.50 6.49 -7.11
CA ILE A 182 5.54 5.93 -6.27
C ILE A 182 4.92 5.19 -5.07
N TYR A 183 5.67 4.22 -4.58
CA TYR A 183 5.43 3.52 -3.35
C TYR A 183 6.59 3.81 -2.41
N ILE A 184 6.28 4.41 -1.27
CA ILE A 184 7.26 4.78 -0.25
C ILE A 184 7.19 3.75 0.86
N ASP A 185 8.29 3.10 1.13
CA ASP A 185 8.41 2.20 2.26
C ASP A 185 8.77 3.00 3.50
N ASP A 186 7.92 2.87 4.50
CA ASP A 186 7.92 3.60 5.76
C ASP A 186 7.75 5.14 5.68
N SER A 187 7.58 5.75 6.87
CA SER A 187 7.18 7.17 6.99
C SER A 187 8.37 8.14 7.12
N ALA A 188 9.54 7.78 6.57
CA ALA A 188 10.79 8.54 6.71
C ALA A 188 10.84 9.82 5.86
N LEU A 189 9.74 10.51 5.70
CA LEU A 189 9.64 11.75 4.94
C LEU A 189 9.27 12.93 5.84
N ASP A 190 9.78 14.09 5.51
CA ASP A 190 9.27 15.35 6.06
C ASP A 190 8.15 15.91 5.17
N ARG A 191 7.31 16.75 5.76
CA ARG A 191 6.17 17.37 5.08
C ARG A 191 6.59 18.17 3.85
N LYS A 192 7.69 18.92 3.93
CA LYS A 192 8.17 19.78 2.85
C LYS A 192 8.64 18.96 1.64
N THR A 193 9.34 17.88 1.89
CA THR A 193 9.76 16.95 0.85
C THR A 193 8.56 16.30 0.17
N LEU A 194 7.57 15.86 0.95
CA LEU A 194 6.36 15.25 0.39
C LEU A 194 5.50 16.24 -0.41
N GLN A 195 5.38 17.49 0.04
CA GLN A 195 4.75 18.57 -0.74
C GLN A 195 5.43 18.80 -2.09
N ARG A 196 6.75 18.79 -2.10
CA ARG A 196 7.55 18.95 -3.33
C ARG A 196 7.43 17.73 -4.24
N ALA A 197 7.43 16.53 -3.68
CA ALA A 197 7.18 15.29 -4.43
C ALA A 197 5.81 15.34 -5.11
N ARG A 198 4.76 15.77 -4.38
CA ARG A 198 3.41 15.94 -4.92
C ARG A 198 3.39 16.90 -6.12
N ARG A 199 4.05 18.05 -6.02
CA ARG A 199 4.15 19.02 -7.12
C ARG A 199 4.84 18.44 -8.35
N ILE A 200 5.86 17.61 -8.16
CA ILE A 200 6.57 16.95 -9.26
C ILE A 200 5.64 15.92 -9.93
N LEU A 201 4.93 15.12 -9.15
CA LEU A 201 4.04 14.07 -9.65
C LEU A 201 2.83 14.64 -10.41
N ASP A 202 2.36 15.82 -10.04
CA ASP A 202 1.18 16.46 -10.63
C ASP A 202 1.53 17.52 -11.70
N ALA A 203 2.79 17.72 -12.02
CA ALA A 203 3.27 18.87 -12.81
C ALA A 203 2.72 18.95 -14.24
N ASP A 204 2.35 17.83 -14.86
CA ASP A 204 1.81 17.76 -16.23
C ASP A 204 0.27 17.61 -16.24
N GLY A 205 -0.38 17.81 -15.11
CA GLY A 205 -1.83 17.66 -14.95
C GLY A 205 -2.32 16.21 -14.79
N LYS A 206 -1.44 15.22 -14.87
CA LYS A 206 -1.74 13.84 -14.54
C LYS A 206 -1.61 13.64 -13.04
N ARG A 207 -2.62 13.05 -12.41
CA ARG A 207 -2.52 12.64 -11.03
C ARG A 207 -1.73 11.33 -10.94
N ARG A 208 -0.53 11.38 -10.40
CA ARG A 208 0.28 10.21 -10.06
C ARG A 208 0.21 10.01 -8.56
N LEU A 209 -0.07 8.80 -8.12
CA LEU A 209 -0.38 8.55 -6.73
C LEU A 209 0.86 8.24 -5.90
N ILE A 210 0.73 8.52 -4.60
CA ILE A 210 1.71 8.18 -3.57
C ILE A 210 1.07 7.16 -2.64
N ASP A 211 1.60 5.95 -2.65
CA ASP A 211 1.28 4.93 -1.66
C ASP A 211 2.38 4.90 -0.61
N ILE A 212 2.01 4.69 0.64
CA ILE A 212 2.96 4.55 1.74
C ILE A 212 2.75 3.23 2.48
N HIS A 213 3.85 2.54 2.78
CA HIS A 213 3.86 1.39 3.66
C HIS A 213 3.95 1.86 5.11
N SER A 214 3.03 1.42 5.94
CA SER A 214 3.02 1.71 7.37
C SER A 214 3.24 0.45 8.18
N TRP A 215 4.05 0.56 9.21
CA TRP A 215 4.36 -0.50 10.17
C TRP A 215 3.86 -0.10 11.55
N ASN A 216 3.57 -1.06 12.39
CA ASN A 216 3.16 -0.77 13.76
C ASN A 216 4.29 -1.05 14.76
N HIS A 217 5.45 -0.48 14.55
CA HIS A 217 6.54 -0.59 15.50
C HIS A 217 7.59 0.50 15.33
N MET A 218 8.43 0.64 16.32
CA MET A 218 9.63 1.47 16.24
C MET A 218 10.64 0.78 15.33
N ASN A 219 11.02 1.44 14.24
CA ASN A 219 12.14 0.99 13.43
C ASN A 219 13.44 1.35 14.13
N GLN A 220 13.94 0.46 14.96
CA GLN A 220 15.16 0.68 15.77
C GLN A 220 16.43 0.88 14.92
N TRP A 221 16.41 0.46 13.65
CA TRP A 221 17.54 0.62 12.74
C TRP A 221 17.60 2.01 12.15
N ALA A 222 16.47 2.60 11.89
CA ALA A 222 16.32 3.96 11.39
C ALA A 222 16.15 4.99 12.50
N GLY A 223 15.80 4.57 13.71
CA GLY A 223 15.66 5.44 14.87
C GLY A 223 14.33 6.18 14.97
N TYR A 224 13.27 5.74 14.28
CA TYR A 224 11.94 6.37 14.34
C TYR A 224 10.81 5.34 14.38
N ALA A 225 9.67 5.78 14.87
CA ALA A 225 8.43 5.02 14.81
C ALA A 225 7.78 5.13 13.43
N ASN A 226 7.04 4.11 13.03
CA ASN A 226 6.47 4.02 11.69
C ASN A 226 4.95 3.81 11.69
N SER A 227 4.27 4.24 12.73
CA SER A 227 2.80 4.26 12.78
C SER A 227 2.26 5.54 12.15
N LEU A 228 1.21 5.40 11.32
CA LEU A 228 0.65 6.52 10.55
C LEU A 228 0.18 7.68 11.42
N HIS A 229 -0.47 7.41 12.53
CA HIS A 229 -1.02 8.46 13.37
C HIS A 229 0.03 9.42 13.97
N LEU A 230 1.29 8.99 14.00
CA LEU A 230 2.40 9.87 14.41
C LEU A 230 2.78 10.89 13.35
N TYR A 231 2.34 10.70 12.11
CA TYR A 231 2.70 11.52 10.95
C TYR A 231 1.46 12.08 10.25
N THR A 232 0.45 12.47 11.02
CA THR A 232 -0.83 12.97 10.48
C THR A 232 -0.68 14.15 9.53
N GLU A 233 0.37 14.96 9.68
CA GLU A 233 0.69 16.07 8.80
C GLU A 233 1.08 15.66 7.37
N LEU A 234 1.46 14.39 7.17
CA LEU A 234 1.83 13.83 5.87
C LEU A 234 0.61 13.33 5.09
N LEU A 235 -0.44 12.91 5.79
CA LEU A 235 -1.58 12.20 5.22
C LEU A 235 -2.35 12.97 4.13
N PRO A 236 -2.43 14.31 4.13
CA PRO A 236 -3.04 15.07 3.03
C PRO A 236 -2.36 14.85 1.67
N TYR A 237 -1.09 14.45 1.65
CA TYR A 237 -0.29 14.27 0.44
C TYR A 237 -0.24 12.82 -0.05
N ILE A 238 -0.70 11.88 0.77
CA ILE A 238 -0.72 10.44 0.50
C ILE A 238 -2.08 10.06 -0.06
N ASP A 239 -2.11 9.14 -1.01
CA ASP A 239 -3.34 8.68 -1.62
C ASP A 239 -3.83 7.38 -1.01
N ARG A 240 -2.92 6.47 -0.64
CA ARG A 240 -3.25 5.16 -0.09
C ARG A 240 -2.20 4.70 0.90
N THR A 241 -2.61 3.86 1.84
CA THR A 241 -1.69 3.20 2.75
C THR A 241 -1.70 1.69 2.53
N TRP A 242 -0.55 1.09 2.70
CA TRP A 242 -0.38 -0.35 2.72
C TRP A 242 0.10 -0.76 4.10
N ILE A 243 -0.70 -1.58 4.79
CA ILE A 243 -0.44 -1.94 6.18
C ILE A 243 0.42 -3.19 6.23
N GLY A 244 1.58 -3.06 6.88
CA GLY A 244 2.64 -4.05 6.92
C GLY A 244 2.87 -4.69 8.28
N GLU A 245 4.13 -4.84 8.62
CA GLU A 245 4.62 -5.56 9.78
C GLU A 245 4.12 -4.96 11.10
N GLY A 246 3.87 -5.82 12.08
CA GLY A 246 3.39 -5.42 13.40
C GLY A 246 1.87 -5.20 13.50
N PHE A 247 1.17 -5.15 12.38
CA PHE A 247 -0.30 -5.15 12.37
C PHE A 247 -0.82 -6.58 12.44
N LYS A 248 -1.78 -6.82 13.33
CA LYS A 248 -2.35 -8.14 13.55
C LYS A 248 -3.85 -8.13 13.32
N ALA A 249 -4.37 -9.18 12.71
CA ALA A 249 -5.81 -9.35 12.50
C ALA A 249 -6.61 -9.34 13.81
N ASP A 250 -5.97 -9.68 14.91
CA ASP A 250 -6.58 -9.74 16.25
C ASP A 250 -6.57 -8.41 17.01
N ASN A 251 -6.01 -7.36 16.41
CA ASN A 251 -6.09 -6.03 17.00
C ASN A 251 -7.55 -5.59 17.18
N SER A 252 -7.77 -4.71 18.16
CA SER A 252 -9.11 -4.19 18.45
C SER A 252 -9.73 -3.48 17.24
N VAL A 253 -11.06 -3.36 17.29
CA VAL A 253 -11.84 -2.65 16.27
C VAL A 253 -11.35 -1.21 16.10
N ASP A 254 -11.12 -0.51 17.21
CA ASP A 254 -10.65 0.88 17.19
C ASP A 254 -9.26 1.00 16.58
N PHE A 255 -8.38 0.03 16.85
CA PHE A 255 -7.06 -0.01 16.22
C PHE A 255 -7.17 -0.18 14.70
N TRP A 256 -8.07 -1.05 14.23
CA TRP A 256 -8.34 -1.19 12.81
C TRP A 256 -8.86 0.12 12.19
N LEU A 257 -9.81 0.76 12.85
CA LEU A 257 -10.40 2.00 12.33
C LEU A 257 -9.37 3.13 12.23
N VAL A 258 -8.55 3.32 13.25
CA VAL A 258 -7.63 4.46 13.35
C VAL A 258 -6.30 4.18 12.66
N GLU A 259 -5.65 3.06 13.00
CA GLU A 259 -4.28 2.79 12.58
C GLU A 259 -4.18 2.04 11.24
N MET A 260 -5.10 1.11 11.00
CA MET A 260 -4.97 0.24 9.83
C MET A 260 -5.74 0.76 8.62
N SER A 261 -6.94 1.27 8.82
CA SER A 261 -7.78 1.66 7.69
C SER A 261 -7.42 3.00 7.06
N GLY A 262 -6.88 3.94 7.84
CA GLY A 262 -6.66 5.31 7.39
C GLY A 262 -7.95 6.14 7.22
N ILE A 263 -9.12 5.59 7.51
CA ILE A 263 -10.43 6.22 7.31
C ILE A 263 -10.55 7.58 8.00
N PRO A 264 -10.12 7.77 9.28
CA PRO A 264 -10.20 9.06 9.94
C PRO A 264 -9.43 10.16 9.22
N PHE A 265 -8.47 9.79 8.39
CA PHE A 265 -7.62 10.69 7.61
C PHE A 265 -8.09 10.85 6.16
N GLY A 266 -9.15 10.13 5.75
CA GLY A 266 -9.65 10.13 4.38
C GLY A 266 -8.85 9.25 3.43
N LEU A 267 -8.19 8.23 3.95
CA LEU A 267 -7.47 7.20 3.20
C LEU A 267 -8.24 5.89 3.22
N LEU A 268 -7.98 5.07 2.22
CA LEU A 268 -8.30 3.65 2.24
C LEU A 268 -7.01 2.87 2.08
N SER A 269 -6.93 1.75 2.79
CA SER A 269 -5.71 0.97 2.91
C SER A 269 -5.84 -0.40 2.26
N GLU A 270 -4.72 -1.07 2.06
CA GLU A 270 -4.65 -2.48 1.70
C GLU A 270 -4.05 -3.29 2.85
N THR A 271 -4.50 -4.52 3.01
CA THR A 271 -4.04 -5.39 4.10
C THR A 271 -2.94 -6.35 3.66
N LEU A 272 -2.08 -6.74 4.60
CA LEU A 272 -1.16 -7.86 4.45
C LEU A 272 -1.80 -9.21 4.81
N ASP A 273 -2.92 -9.23 5.54
CA ASP A 273 -3.58 -10.45 5.94
C ASP A 273 -4.82 -10.72 5.06
N ALA A 274 -4.66 -11.66 4.14
CA ALA A 274 -5.75 -12.10 3.26
C ALA A 274 -6.70 -13.11 3.91
N ARG A 275 -6.37 -13.65 5.09
CA ARG A 275 -7.12 -14.76 5.69
C ARG A 275 -8.50 -14.36 6.17
N ASN A 276 -8.75 -13.07 6.35
CA ASN A 276 -10.05 -12.56 6.76
C ASN A 276 -10.50 -11.39 5.88
N PRO A 277 -10.99 -11.65 4.66
CA PRO A 277 -11.44 -10.62 3.75
C PRO A 277 -12.63 -9.81 4.30
N PHE A 278 -13.45 -10.40 5.14
CA PHE A 278 -14.61 -9.73 5.74
C PHE A 278 -14.18 -8.59 6.66
N ARG A 279 -13.18 -8.81 7.52
CA ARG A 279 -12.63 -7.75 8.39
C ARG A 279 -12.04 -6.61 7.57
N GLY A 280 -11.28 -6.92 6.51
CA GLY A 280 -10.79 -5.91 5.59
C GLY A 280 -11.91 -5.12 4.93
N MET A 281 -12.90 -5.81 4.39
CA MET A 281 -14.05 -5.23 3.69
C MET A 281 -14.93 -4.34 4.58
N VAL A 282 -15.00 -4.57 5.88
CA VAL A 282 -15.68 -3.65 6.83
C VAL A 282 -15.06 -2.24 6.77
N PHE A 283 -13.78 -2.15 6.44
CA PHE A 283 -13.03 -0.90 6.29
C PHE A 283 -12.68 -0.56 4.82
N GLY A 284 -13.27 -1.24 3.84
CA GLY A 284 -12.96 -1.01 2.43
C GLY A 284 -11.58 -1.49 1.99
N MET A 285 -10.96 -2.37 2.77
CA MET A 285 -9.60 -2.86 2.55
C MET A 285 -9.61 -4.24 1.87
N LEU A 286 -8.71 -4.42 0.90
CA LEU A 286 -8.42 -5.70 0.25
C LEU A 286 -6.93 -6.04 0.38
N PRO A 287 -6.57 -7.32 0.25
CA PRO A 287 -5.16 -7.69 0.16
C PRO A 287 -4.54 -7.22 -1.16
N ARG A 288 -3.25 -6.98 -1.17
CA ARG A 288 -2.49 -6.62 -2.37
C ARG A 288 -2.00 -7.88 -3.08
N LEU A 289 -2.32 -8.02 -4.36
CA LEU A 289 -2.00 -9.19 -5.19
C LEU A 289 -0.57 -9.16 -5.72
N PRO A 290 0.19 -10.25 -5.69
CA PRO A 290 0.01 -11.48 -4.90
C PRO A 290 0.69 -11.41 -3.52
N TRP A 291 1.22 -10.24 -3.15
CA TRP A 291 2.06 -10.07 -1.95
C TRP A 291 1.38 -10.56 -0.68
N SER A 292 0.14 -10.17 -0.46
CA SER A 292 -0.59 -10.48 0.75
C SER A 292 -1.83 -11.36 0.53
N GLY A 293 -2.13 -11.72 -0.70
CA GLY A 293 -3.23 -12.63 -1.01
C GLY A 293 -3.81 -12.49 -2.41
N ASN A 294 -5.02 -13.02 -2.57
CA ASN A 294 -5.74 -12.99 -3.85
C ASN A 294 -7.06 -12.22 -3.73
N PRO A 295 -7.09 -10.91 -4.04
CA PRO A 295 -8.31 -10.12 -4.04
C PRO A 295 -9.18 -10.30 -5.29
N VAL A 296 -8.75 -11.05 -6.29
CA VAL A 296 -9.44 -11.14 -7.59
C VAL A 296 -10.93 -11.49 -7.48
N PRO A 297 -11.36 -12.45 -6.64
CA PRO A 297 -12.79 -12.72 -6.49
C PRO A 297 -13.59 -11.53 -5.91
N LEU A 298 -12.97 -10.75 -5.04
CA LEU A 298 -13.59 -9.53 -4.49
C LEU A 298 -13.58 -8.39 -5.52
N TRP A 299 -12.58 -8.27 -6.36
CA TRP A 299 -12.60 -7.33 -7.48
C TRP A 299 -13.74 -7.64 -8.46
N GLN A 300 -13.98 -8.92 -8.74
CA GLN A 300 -15.11 -9.36 -9.57
C GLN A 300 -16.47 -9.02 -8.95
N LEU A 301 -16.60 -9.23 -7.63
CA LEU A 301 -17.79 -8.79 -6.89
C LEU A 301 -17.97 -7.26 -6.98
N TRP A 302 -16.89 -6.51 -6.78
CA TRP A 302 -16.93 -5.04 -6.85
C TRP A 302 -17.33 -4.53 -8.23
N ASP A 303 -16.85 -5.18 -9.30
CA ASP A 303 -17.27 -4.86 -10.67
C ASP A 303 -18.76 -5.10 -10.91
N SER A 304 -19.25 -6.27 -10.52
CA SER A 304 -20.66 -6.64 -10.69
C SER A 304 -21.61 -5.78 -9.85
N PHE A 305 -21.13 -5.31 -8.70
CA PHE A 305 -21.86 -4.41 -7.82
C PHE A 305 -21.83 -2.96 -8.30
N GLY A 306 -20.76 -2.51 -8.96
CA GLY A 306 -20.50 -1.12 -9.30
C GLY A 306 -19.92 -0.32 -8.16
N MET A 307 -18.92 -0.88 -7.49
CA MET A 307 -18.27 -0.30 -6.29
C MET A 307 -17.67 1.09 -6.55
N ASP A 308 -17.24 1.36 -7.77
CA ASP A 308 -16.68 2.65 -8.19
C ASP A 308 -17.66 3.83 -8.08
N LYS A 309 -18.97 3.53 -7.98
CA LYS A 309 -20.06 4.51 -7.84
C LYS A 309 -20.72 4.44 -6.46
N ALA A 310 -20.25 3.56 -5.61
CA ALA A 310 -20.90 3.31 -4.34
C ALA A 310 -20.51 4.37 -3.29
N THR A 311 -21.40 4.55 -2.32
CA THR A 311 -21.15 5.28 -1.08
C THR A 311 -20.95 4.27 0.05
N MET A 312 -19.90 4.46 0.84
CA MET A 312 -19.60 3.63 1.99
C MET A 312 -20.21 4.24 3.25
N HIS A 313 -20.98 3.44 3.98
CA HIS A 313 -21.50 3.75 5.32
C HIS A 313 -20.91 2.74 6.30
N GLY A 314 -19.87 3.16 7.02
CA GLY A 314 -19.20 2.30 8.00
C GLY A 314 -20.05 2.03 9.25
N TYR A 315 -19.73 0.97 9.98
CA TYR A 315 -20.41 0.67 11.25
C TYR A 315 -20.29 1.82 12.27
N TRP A 316 -19.32 2.70 12.14
CA TRP A 316 -19.11 3.91 12.96
C TRP A 316 -19.92 5.12 12.49
N ASP A 317 -20.60 5.03 11.36
CA ASP A 317 -21.42 6.12 10.81
C ASP A 317 -22.82 6.08 11.47
N GLU A 318 -23.22 7.19 12.09
CA GLU A 318 -24.55 7.33 12.66
C GLU A 318 -25.66 7.19 11.62
N ASN A 319 -25.38 7.59 10.38
CA ASN A 319 -26.31 7.52 9.24
C ASN A 319 -26.24 6.18 8.49
N ASN A 320 -25.54 5.18 9.01
CA ASN A 320 -25.53 3.85 8.39
C ASN A 320 -26.95 3.27 8.35
N PRO A 321 -27.50 2.98 7.15
CA PRO A 321 -28.86 2.43 7.03
C PRO A 321 -29.01 1.00 7.54
N VAL A 322 -27.91 0.35 7.90
CA VAL A 322 -27.92 -1.04 8.40
C VAL A 322 -27.31 -1.11 9.78
N LYS A 323 -28.01 -1.77 10.71
CA LYS A 323 -27.54 -1.94 12.10
C LYS A 323 -27.74 -3.39 12.55
N THR A 324 -26.85 -3.84 13.42
CA THR A 324 -26.97 -5.12 14.13
C THR A 324 -27.38 -4.87 15.57
N ASP A 325 -28.12 -5.80 16.18
CA ASP A 325 -28.44 -5.81 17.61
C ASP A 325 -27.32 -6.43 18.48
N ASN A 326 -26.19 -6.80 17.85
CA ASN A 326 -25.04 -7.40 18.51
C ASN A 326 -23.76 -6.57 18.23
N ALA A 327 -23.25 -5.93 19.25
CA ALA A 327 -22.05 -5.06 19.15
C ALA A 327 -20.75 -5.80 18.71
N ASN A 328 -20.72 -7.12 18.78
CA ASN A 328 -19.58 -7.93 18.32
C ASN A 328 -19.60 -8.17 16.81
N LEU A 329 -20.70 -7.82 16.14
CA LEU A 329 -20.86 -7.94 14.69
C LEU A 329 -20.87 -6.56 14.06
N LEU A 330 -19.80 -6.23 13.38
CA LEU A 330 -19.64 -4.93 12.72
C LEU A 330 -20.25 -4.99 11.33
N ALA A 331 -21.11 -4.05 11.00
CA ALA A 331 -21.82 -3.98 9.72
C ALA A 331 -21.47 -2.69 8.97
N THR A 332 -20.80 -2.81 7.84
CA THR A 332 -20.58 -1.73 6.89
C THR A 332 -21.39 -2.00 5.64
N VAL A 333 -22.06 -0.98 5.10
CA VAL A 333 -22.83 -1.10 3.87
C VAL A 333 -22.30 -0.15 2.80
N TYR A 334 -22.22 -0.67 1.58
CA TYR A 334 -21.93 0.09 0.37
C TYR A 334 -23.24 0.22 -0.40
N THR A 335 -23.66 1.45 -0.70
CA THR A 335 -24.92 1.71 -1.39
C THR A 335 -24.66 2.22 -2.82
N ASN A 336 -25.44 1.71 -3.78
CA ASN A 336 -25.39 2.12 -5.16
C ASN A 336 -26.81 2.07 -5.73
N GLU A 337 -27.36 3.17 -6.20
CA GLU A 337 -28.71 3.38 -6.74
C GLU A 337 -29.80 2.38 -6.26
N ASN A 338 -29.79 1.14 -6.79
CA ASN A 338 -30.81 0.09 -6.55
C ASN A 338 -30.21 -1.16 -5.87
N LYS A 339 -28.99 -1.06 -5.36
CA LYS A 339 -28.26 -2.17 -4.73
C LYS A 339 -27.55 -1.71 -3.48
N ALA A 340 -27.41 -2.62 -2.53
CA ALA A 340 -26.52 -2.43 -1.39
C ALA A 340 -25.73 -3.71 -1.12
N LEU A 341 -24.44 -3.54 -0.85
CA LEU A 341 -23.54 -4.62 -0.45
C LEU A 341 -23.24 -4.45 1.03
N LEU A 342 -23.79 -5.33 1.85
CA LEU A 342 -23.60 -5.33 3.29
C LEU A 342 -22.49 -6.31 3.65
N VAL A 343 -21.50 -5.83 4.37
CA VAL A 343 -20.40 -6.63 4.89
C VAL A 343 -20.50 -6.67 6.40
N ILE A 344 -20.57 -7.87 6.95
CA ILE A 344 -20.63 -8.09 8.40
C ILE A 344 -19.40 -8.92 8.81
N ALA A 345 -18.71 -8.50 9.86
CA ALA A 345 -17.59 -9.26 10.41
C ALA A 345 -17.75 -9.49 11.91
N ASN A 346 -17.44 -10.72 12.32
CA ASN A 346 -17.40 -11.11 13.72
C ASN A 346 -15.97 -10.89 14.27
N TRP A 347 -15.87 -10.03 15.30
CA TRP A 347 -14.60 -9.69 15.93
C TRP A 347 -14.21 -10.63 17.07
N THR A 348 -15.12 -11.56 17.45
CA THR A 348 -14.89 -12.53 18.54
C THR A 348 -14.45 -13.90 18.02
N ASP A 349 -14.00 -14.76 18.93
CA ASP A 349 -13.60 -16.13 18.61
C ASP A 349 -14.78 -17.09 18.50
N LEU A 350 -15.93 -16.73 19.05
CA LEU A 350 -17.10 -17.58 19.11
C LEU A 350 -18.14 -17.17 18.07
N PRO A 351 -18.96 -18.10 17.58
CA PRO A 351 -20.11 -17.78 16.75
C PRO A 351 -21.01 -16.74 17.42
N GLN A 352 -21.47 -15.79 16.64
CA GLN A 352 -22.37 -14.73 17.09
C GLN A 352 -23.63 -14.73 16.24
N LYS A 353 -24.76 -14.41 16.88
CA LYS A 353 -26.03 -14.22 16.18
C LYS A 353 -26.48 -12.78 16.30
N ALA A 354 -27.08 -12.29 15.25
CA ALA A 354 -27.71 -10.97 15.25
C ALA A 354 -28.95 -10.93 14.37
N LYS A 355 -29.84 -10.04 14.77
CA LYS A 355 -30.83 -9.45 13.88
C LYS A 355 -30.20 -8.26 13.18
N ILE A 356 -30.37 -8.21 11.86
CA ILE A 356 -29.91 -7.10 11.04
C ILE A 356 -31.13 -6.27 10.66
N SER A 357 -31.14 -5.01 11.07
CA SER A 357 -32.19 -4.05 10.79
C SER A 357 -31.77 -3.13 9.63
N ILE A 358 -32.69 -2.91 8.70
CA ILE A 358 -32.48 -2.02 7.55
C ILE A 358 -33.43 -0.83 7.66
N ASP A 359 -32.90 0.38 7.63
CA ASP A 359 -33.69 1.58 7.41
C ASP A 359 -33.85 1.80 5.89
N GLU A 360 -34.94 1.34 5.33
CA GLU A 360 -35.25 1.42 3.90
C GLU A 360 -35.32 2.86 3.39
N LYS A 361 -35.71 3.79 4.23
CA LYS A 361 -35.75 5.21 3.89
C LYS A 361 -34.35 5.77 3.72
N ALA A 362 -33.45 5.44 4.64
CA ALA A 362 -32.05 5.82 4.56
C ALA A 362 -31.32 5.05 3.45
N LEU A 363 -31.69 3.79 3.20
CA LEU A 363 -31.17 2.99 2.09
C LEU A 363 -31.63 3.51 0.73
N GLY A 364 -32.79 4.14 0.65
CA GLY A 364 -33.36 4.71 -0.58
C GLY A 364 -34.19 3.72 -1.41
N PHE A 365 -34.32 2.47 -0.98
CA PHE A 365 -35.16 1.46 -1.64
C PHE A 365 -35.58 0.35 -0.66
N HIS A 366 -36.63 -0.39 -1.03
CA HIS A 366 -37.05 -1.61 -0.36
C HIS A 366 -36.35 -2.82 -1.02
N PRO A 367 -35.56 -3.63 -0.30
CA PRO A 367 -34.91 -4.81 -0.86
C PRO A 367 -35.94 -5.88 -1.25
N ALA A 368 -36.15 -6.14 -2.53
CA ALA A 368 -36.97 -7.23 -3.03
C ALA A 368 -36.22 -8.58 -2.99
N THR A 369 -34.91 -8.55 -3.12
CA THR A 369 -34.06 -9.73 -2.97
C THR A 369 -32.94 -9.53 -1.95
N ILE A 370 -32.68 -10.60 -1.20
CA ILE A 370 -31.61 -10.68 -0.22
C ILE A 370 -30.84 -11.96 -0.53
N SER A 371 -29.55 -11.85 -0.82
CA SER A 371 -28.74 -12.99 -1.19
C SER A 371 -27.31 -12.91 -0.66
N LEU A 372 -26.69 -14.07 -0.50
CA LEU A 372 -25.24 -14.19 -0.36
C LEU A 372 -24.66 -14.35 -1.77
N PRO A 373 -23.90 -13.39 -2.30
CA PRO A 373 -23.23 -13.57 -3.55
C PRO A 373 -22.20 -14.69 -3.46
N GLU A 374 -22.07 -15.50 -4.51
CA GLU A 374 -20.96 -16.44 -4.61
C GLU A 374 -19.65 -15.69 -4.82
N ILE A 375 -18.68 -15.94 -3.94
CA ILE A 375 -17.35 -15.36 -4.02
C ILE A 375 -16.37 -16.50 -3.92
N ARG A 376 -15.73 -16.83 -5.02
CA ARG A 376 -14.84 -18.00 -5.13
C ARG A 376 -13.81 -18.03 -3.98
N ASP A 377 -13.71 -19.17 -3.33
CA ASP A 377 -12.81 -19.46 -2.20
C ASP A 377 -13.09 -18.65 -0.92
N ILE A 378 -14.16 -17.84 -0.89
CA ILE A 378 -14.51 -16.97 0.23
C ILE A 378 -15.92 -17.26 0.77
N GLN A 379 -16.92 -17.30 -0.09
CA GLN A 379 -18.31 -17.42 0.31
C GLN A 379 -19.14 -18.18 -0.73
N TRP A 380 -19.96 -19.13 -0.28
CA TRP A 380 -20.93 -19.81 -1.13
C TRP A 380 -22.15 -18.94 -1.37
N GLY A 381 -22.65 -18.99 -2.59
CA GLY A 381 -23.85 -18.26 -2.98
C GLY A 381 -25.15 -18.93 -2.41
N SER A 382 -26.06 -18.13 -1.91
CA SER A 382 -27.40 -18.60 -1.52
C SER A 382 -28.38 -17.45 -1.41
N ARG A 383 -29.68 -17.78 -1.47
CA ARG A 383 -30.74 -16.82 -1.16
C ARG A 383 -31.03 -16.81 0.34
N LEU A 384 -31.23 -15.64 0.90
CA LEU A 384 -31.67 -15.47 2.28
C LEU A 384 -33.16 -15.10 2.30
N ASN A 385 -33.91 -15.72 3.20
CA ASN A 385 -35.35 -15.45 3.36
C ASN A 385 -35.60 -14.21 4.24
N ASN A 386 -34.72 -13.94 5.18
CA ASN A 386 -34.80 -12.80 6.08
C ASN A 386 -33.45 -12.54 6.75
N LEU A 387 -33.35 -11.48 7.52
CA LEU A 387 -32.18 -11.04 8.28
C LEU A 387 -32.39 -11.10 9.79
N GLU A 388 -33.37 -11.86 10.27
CA GLU A 388 -33.76 -11.91 11.68
C GLU A 388 -32.79 -12.72 12.54
N GLN A 389 -32.09 -13.69 11.97
CA GLN A 389 -31.18 -14.58 12.69
C GLN A 389 -29.97 -14.92 11.84
N CYS A 390 -29.09 -13.95 11.64
CA CYS A 390 -27.83 -14.19 10.96
C CYS A 390 -26.80 -14.74 11.94
N GLU A 391 -26.31 -15.95 11.71
CA GLU A 391 -25.22 -16.55 12.50
C GLU A 391 -23.91 -16.42 11.75
N ILE A 392 -22.91 -15.85 12.42
CA ILE A 392 -21.59 -15.61 11.85
C ILE A 392 -20.54 -16.25 12.74
N MET A 393 -19.79 -17.17 12.17
CA MET A 393 -18.74 -17.91 12.86
C MET A 393 -17.68 -16.98 13.45
N GLY A 394 -17.02 -17.42 14.51
CA GLY A 394 -15.96 -16.67 15.14
C GLY A 394 -14.86 -16.30 14.15
N ARG A 395 -14.37 -15.08 14.22
CA ARG A 395 -13.33 -14.50 13.33
C ARG A 395 -13.65 -14.60 11.84
N SER A 396 -14.93 -14.68 11.48
CA SER A 396 -15.40 -14.79 10.11
C SER A 396 -16.32 -13.61 9.77
N GLY A 397 -17.01 -13.68 8.64
CA GLY A 397 -17.95 -12.68 8.21
C GLY A 397 -18.91 -13.19 7.15
N MET A 398 -19.71 -12.27 6.65
CA MET A 398 -20.71 -12.52 5.62
C MET A 398 -20.85 -11.28 4.74
N ILE A 399 -20.97 -11.49 3.45
CA ILE A 399 -21.30 -10.45 2.47
C ILE A 399 -22.70 -10.72 1.96
N ILE A 400 -23.59 -9.75 2.09
CA ILE A 400 -24.99 -9.84 1.66
C ILE A 400 -25.24 -8.80 0.57
N LEU A 401 -25.86 -9.23 -0.51
CA LEU A 401 -26.34 -8.35 -1.56
C LEU A 401 -27.84 -8.11 -1.39
N LEU A 402 -28.20 -6.84 -1.33
CA LEU A 402 -29.57 -6.35 -1.30
C LEU A 402 -29.88 -5.72 -2.65
N GLU A 403 -30.97 -6.10 -3.29
CA GLU A 403 -31.39 -5.54 -4.58
C GLU A 403 -32.86 -5.14 -4.53
N LYS A 404 -33.15 -4.00 -5.17
CA LYS A 404 -34.51 -3.45 -5.31
C LYS A 404 -35.42 -4.37 -6.09
#